data_eb01cf30085e9607f93ccd9d338cc5ca
#
_entry.id   eb01cf30085e9607f93ccd9d338cc5ca
#
_cell.length_a   1.000
_cell.length_b   1.000
_cell.length_c   1.000
_cell.angle_alpha   90.00
_cell.angle_beta   90.00
_cell.angle_gamma   90.00
#
_symmetry.space_group_name_H-M   'P 1'
#
loop_
_entity.id
_entity.type
_entity.pdbx_description
1 polymer ?
#
loop_
_entity_poly.entity_id
_entity_poly.type
_entity_poly.pdbx_seq_one_letter_code
_entity_poly.pdbx_strand_id
1 'polypeptide(L)'
;MGVHGLWCYLKNHGLCSAPPSVRGEAPILEADHLLFDMNAVVHSVIRGSAFTSRKLIRDVTASVKRLVQRFPPSKSLVLVFDGAAPVAKVKVQKERRGSMPSPQRALKPPSSATHARYNYDYEGAEIPLMREEVVAGSEFLLACEDALRKVLVPSDGERAPAGVPDNCAVIISGCEDAGEGEIKISSILRALWLEQRCKEAYAGEDVIVVVGNDSDLALVGIACTPYSHYYMIDPIDCTITVIHELYEHWRKGFANGLLPLGLLPSYRIDFVFLMLLSGGDWYEGIGGRSKLLWRRYRELRGNGGYFRRSLIHGEDFEVDVEFLRAVMNMKDSLHHKLHQSKIKQLTVRGRSSLLQGDVDNGVDLLKGAMWALKSILLGRCFDYDFRVFTKKPTVGMLRAASDVKRVAERIRPESTAPLPLFSPLEQCLAVMGKRGRYSAELLRALTTVSPHGGERLTQSQSVSYLKSEVRRLMDAVDRDKLTAGERGLLQLRHADIFGEGGVLQGAVTCMSYTYSLPSCS
;
A
#
# COMPACT_ATOMS: atom_id res chain seq x y z
N MET A 1 3.05 9.33 -2.29
CA MET A 1 3.78 8.70 -1.18
C MET A 1 4.32 7.40 -1.71
N GLY A 2 4.55 6.37 -0.95
CA GLY A 2 5.12 5.11 -1.45
C GLY A 2 6.65 5.13 -1.62
N VAL A 3 7.18 4.25 -2.47
CA VAL A 3 8.64 4.01 -2.59
C VAL A 3 9.41 5.21 -3.12
N HIS A 4 10.39 5.64 -2.35
CA HIS A 4 11.17 6.85 -2.66
C HIS A 4 11.92 6.77 -3.99
N GLY A 5 11.66 7.73 -4.85
CA GLY A 5 12.35 7.91 -6.13
C GLY A 5 11.83 7.07 -7.29
N LEU A 6 10.85 6.16 -7.08
CA LEU A 6 10.33 5.34 -8.16
C LEU A 6 9.61 6.19 -9.21
N TRP A 7 8.76 7.16 -8.81
CA TRP A 7 8.12 8.08 -9.75
C TRP A 7 9.12 8.86 -10.63
N CYS A 8 10.21 9.35 -10.04
CA CYS A 8 11.26 9.99 -10.84
C CYS A 8 11.90 9.01 -11.83
N TYR A 9 12.02 7.75 -11.44
CA TYR A 9 12.56 6.73 -12.34
C TYR A 9 11.61 6.51 -13.52
N LEU A 10 10.32 6.30 -13.30
CA LEU A 10 9.31 6.10 -14.33
C LEU A 10 9.21 7.32 -15.28
N LYS A 11 9.13 8.53 -14.74
CA LYS A 11 9.10 9.78 -15.53
C LYS A 11 10.34 9.97 -16.38
N ASN A 12 11.53 9.68 -15.85
CA ASN A 12 12.78 9.81 -16.60
C ASN A 12 12.89 8.80 -17.76
N HIS A 13 12.09 7.74 -17.75
CA HIS A 13 12.02 6.77 -18.84
C HIS A 13 10.84 7.05 -19.81
N GLY A 14 10.16 8.18 -19.66
CA GLY A 14 9.07 8.59 -20.54
C GLY A 14 7.78 7.78 -20.39
N LEU A 15 7.62 7.05 -19.28
CA LEU A 15 6.49 6.16 -19.06
C LEU A 15 5.22 6.86 -18.57
N CYS A 16 5.30 8.16 -18.26
CA CYS A 16 4.17 8.96 -17.82
C CYS A 16 3.82 9.96 -18.93
N SER A 17 2.59 9.91 -19.42
CA SER A 17 2.07 10.79 -20.46
C SER A 17 0.78 11.47 -20.02
N ALA A 18 0.57 12.70 -20.46
CA ALA A 18 -0.73 13.35 -20.35
C ALA A 18 -1.79 12.55 -21.12
N PRO A 19 -3.05 12.52 -20.67
CA PRO A 19 -4.11 11.86 -21.41
C PRO A 19 -4.26 12.48 -22.79
N PRO A 20 -4.68 11.70 -23.80
CA PRO A 20 -5.01 12.24 -25.11
C PRO A 20 -6.06 13.35 -24.97
N SER A 21 -5.93 14.41 -25.79
CA SER A 21 -6.92 15.48 -25.84
C SER A 21 -8.20 14.97 -26.52
N VAL A 22 -9.03 14.27 -25.76
CA VAL A 22 -10.34 13.80 -26.24
C VAL A 22 -11.39 14.83 -25.83
N ARG A 23 -12.18 15.32 -26.82
CA ARG A 23 -13.29 16.24 -26.55
C ARG A 23 -14.40 15.54 -25.80
N GLY A 24 -14.87 16.14 -24.71
CA GLY A 24 -16.00 15.64 -23.94
C GLY A 24 -15.67 14.46 -23.01
N GLU A 25 -16.68 13.63 -22.76
CA GLU A 25 -16.62 12.45 -21.88
C GLU A 25 -16.31 11.13 -22.62
N ALA A 26 -15.76 11.23 -23.83
CA ALA A 26 -15.45 10.04 -24.62
C ALA A 26 -14.39 9.16 -23.91
N PRO A 27 -14.46 7.83 -24.08
CA PRO A 27 -13.46 6.91 -23.54
C PRO A 27 -12.04 7.26 -23.99
N ILE A 28 -11.09 7.17 -23.06
CA ILE A 28 -9.65 7.35 -23.36
C ILE A 28 -9.02 5.98 -23.66
N LEU A 29 -9.38 4.98 -22.87
CA LEU A 29 -8.87 3.62 -22.94
C LEU A 29 -9.94 2.67 -22.42
N GLU A 30 -10.28 1.66 -23.20
CA GLU A 30 -11.14 0.57 -22.75
C GLU A 30 -10.33 -0.40 -21.90
N ALA A 31 -10.87 -0.81 -20.75
CA ALA A 31 -10.25 -1.72 -19.82
C ALA A 31 -10.99 -3.06 -19.78
N ASP A 32 -10.28 -4.16 -19.71
CA ASP A 32 -10.92 -5.42 -19.30
C ASP A 32 -11.24 -5.37 -17.81
N HIS A 33 -10.28 -4.92 -17.02
CA HIS A 33 -10.41 -4.77 -15.57
C HIS A 33 -10.03 -3.36 -15.15
N LEU A 34 -10.97 -2.65 -14.54
CA LEU A 34 -10.77 -1.31 -13.98
C LEU A 34 -10.77 -1.39 -12.45
N LEU A 35 -9.62 -1.13 -11.83
CA LEU A 35 -9.43 -1.19 -10.39
C LEU A 35 -9.20 0.21 -9.81
N PHE A 36 -9.80 0.50 -8.68
CA PHE A 36 -9.65 1.77 -7.97
C PHE A 36 -8.97 1.58 -6.62
N ASP A 37 -7.88 2.28 -6.37
CA ASP A 37 -7.46 2.64 -5.03
C ASP A 37 -8.36 3.79 -4.57
N MET A 38 -9.36 3.45 -3.76
CA MET A 38 -10.36 4.42 -3.32
C MET A 38 -9.79 5.49 -2.41
N ASN A 39 -8.73 5.19 -1.65
CA ASN A 39 -8.08 6.19 -0.82
C ASN A 39 -7.41 7.27 -1.68
N ALA A 40 -6.76 6.89 -2.79
CA ALA A 40 -6.22 7.85 -3.75
C ALA A 40 -7.34 8.71 -4.37
N VAL A 41 -8.48 8.12 -4.73
CA VAL A 41 -9.63 8.85 -5.28
C VAL A 41 -10.21 9.82 -4.25
N VAL A 42 -10.46 9.37 -3.02
CA VAL A 42 -10.98 10.24 -1.95
C VAL A 42 -10.03 11.43 -1.72
N HIS A 43 -8.73 11.18 -1.61
CA HIS A 43 -7.77 12.25 -1.42
C HIS A 43 -7.63 13.19 -2.62
N SER A 44 -7.93 12.73 -3.84
CA SER A 44 -7.88 13.55 -5.06
C SER A 44 -8.97 14.61 -5.12
N VAL A 45 -10.14 14.34 -4.54
CA VAL A 45 -11.29 15.27 -4.55
C VAL A 45 -11.27 16.23 -3.36
N ILE A 46 -10.43 15.97 -2.35
CA ILE A 46 -10.28 16.87 -1.20
C ILE A 46 -9.52 18.13 -1.61
N ARG A 47 -10.25 19.24 -1.73
CA ARG A 47 -9.68 20.55 -2.04
C ARG A 47 -9.99 21.54 -0.92
N GLY A 48 -8.95 22.15 -0.37
CA GLY A 48 -9.10 23.09 0.74
C GLY A 48 -9.00 22.43 2.12
N SER A 49 -9.34 23.19 3.16
CA SER A 49 -9.15 22.79 4.57
C SER A 49 -10.37 22.22 5.26
N ALA A 50 -11.57 22.40 4.70
CA ALA A 50 -12.81 21.92 5.28
C ALA A 50 -13.86 21.62 4.20
N PHE A 51 -14.57 20.51 4.35
CA PHE A 51 -15.65 20.07 3.46
C PHE A 51 -16.64 19.24 4.27
N THR A 52 -17.90 19.19 3.85
CA THR A 52 -18.90 18.35 4.50
C THR A 52 -18.81 16.91 4.02
N SER A 53 -19.15 15.94 4.88
CA SER A 53 -19.14 14.52 4.51
C SER A 53 -20.06 14.25 3.31
N ARG A 54 -21.25 14.82 3.29
CA ARG A 54 -22.21 14.68 2.16
C ARG A 54 -21.64 15.20 0.85
N LYS A 55 -21.02 16.40 0.88
CA LYS A 55 -20.40 16.96 -0.31
C LYS A 55 -19.27 16.08 -0.81
N LEU A 56 -18.40 15.63 0.09
CA LEU A 56 -17.27 14.80 -0.27
C LEU A 56 -17.71 13.44 -0.82
N ILE A 57 -18.70 12.78 -0.23
CA ILE A 57 -19.27 11.52 -0.75
C ILE A 57 -19.81 11.72 -2.17
N ARG A 58 -20.55 12.80 -2.40
CA ARG A 58 -21.05 13.15 -3.73
C ARG A 58 -19.91 13.37 -4.73
N ASP A 59 -18.88 14.10 -4.34
CA ASP A 59 -17.75 14.43 -5.21
C ASP A 59 -16.91 13.19 -5.51
N VAL A 60 -16.72 12.27 -4.54
CA VAL A 60 -16.09 10.95 -4.74
C VAL A 60 -16.92 10.12 -5.73
N THR A 61 -18.24 10.01 -5.51
CA THR A 61 -19.11 9.25 -6.40
C THR A 61 -19.11 9.81 -7.82
N ALA A 62 -19.14 11.13 -7.97
CA ALA A 62 -19.02 11.79 -9.28
C ALA A 62 -17.66 11.52 -9.94
N SER A 63 -16.58 11.54 -9.16
CA SER A 63 -15.24 11.23 -9.68
C SER A 63 -15.13 9.79 -10.17
N VAL A 64 -15.64 8.82 -9.41
CA VAL A 64 -15.67 7.41 -9.83
C VAL A 64 -16.48 7.24 -11.11
N LYS A 65 -17.71 7.80 -11.19
CA LYS A 65 -18.54 7.75 -12.42
C LYS A 65 -17.80 8.32 -13.62
N ARG A 66 -17.19 9.48 -13.48
CA ARG A 66 -16.40 10.12 -14.55
C ARG A 66 -15.25 9.22 -15.01
N LEU A 67 -14.52 8.61 -14.08
CA LEU A 67 -13.39 7.74 -14.40
C LEU A 67 -13.86 6.44 -15.07
N VAL A 68 -14.97 5.85 -14.63
CA VAL A 68 -15.58 4.69 -15.30
C VAL A 68 -15.99 5.02 -16.74
N GLN A 69 -16.54 6.21 -17.00
CA GLN A 69 -16.87 6.63 -18.35
C GLN A 69 -15.62 6.86 -19.23
N ARG A 70 -14.53 7.33 -18.64
CA ARG A 70 -13.26 7.58 -19.35
C ARG A 70 -12.47 6.29 -19.59
N PHE A 71 -12.63 5.29 -18.73
CA PHE A 71 -11.96 4.00 -18.75
C PHE A 71 -12.99 2.87 -18.54
N PRO A 72 -13.91 2.66 -19.50
CA PRO A 72 -15.00 1.71 -19.31
C PRO A 72 -14.48 0.27 -19.16
N PRO A 73 -14.90 -0.45 -18.10
CA PRO A 73 -14.51 -1.84 -17.91
C PRO A 73 -15.41 -2.78 -18.73
N SER A 74 -14.82 -3.81 -19.34
CA SER A 74 -15.58 -4.83 -20.07
C SER A 74 -15.87 -6.08 -19.21
N LYS A 75 -14.97 -6.45 -18.28
CA LYS A 75 -15.05 -7.68 -17.47
C LYS A 75 -15.29 -7.40 -15.98
N SER A 76 -14.52 -6.49 -15.36
CA SER A 76 -14.72 -6.16 -13.96
C SER A 76 -14.44 -4.71 -13.60
N LEU A 77 -15.23 -4.19 -12.67
CA LEU A 77 -15.05 -2.93 -11.97
C LEU A 77 -14.77 -3.24 -10.50
N VAL A 78 -13.60 -2.81 -10.01
CA VAL A 78 -13.14 -3.14 -8.67
C VAL A 78 -12.85 -1.87 -7.88
N LEU A 79 -13.48 -1.71 -6.72
CA LEU A 79 -13.23 -0.62 -5.80
C LEU A 79 -12.60 -1.18 -4.53
N VAL A 80 -11.43 -0.65 -4.15
CA VAL A 80 -10.69 -1.13 -2.99
C VAL A 80 -10.47 0.00 -2.00
N PHE A 81 -10.98 -0.17 -0.78
CA PHE A 81 -10.76 0.72 0.35
C PHE A 81 -9.68 0.15 1.28
N ASP A 82 -8.90 1.01 1.93
CA ASP A 82 -8.01 0.58 2.99
C ASP A 82 -8.79 -0.03 4.16
N GLY A 83 -8.30 -1.18 4.61
CA GLY A 83 -8.75 -1.82 5.83
C GLY A 83 -7.68 -1.78 6.93
N ALA A 84 -7.74 -2.77 7.83
CA ALA A 84 -6.77 -2.89 8.91
C ALA A 84 -5.36 -3.15 8.36
N ALA A 85 -4.43 -2.24 8.67
CA ALA A 85 -3.06 -2.21 8.17
C ALA A 85 -2.06 -2.83 9.16
N PRO A 86 -0.84 -3.20 8.71
CA PRO A 86 0.22 -3.64 9.60
C PRO A 86 0.69 -2.52 10.54
N VAL A 87 1.26 -2.91 11.67
CA VAL A 87 1.76 -1.99 12.71
C VAL A 87 2.75 -0.97 12.16
N ALA A 88 3.58 -1.37 11.21
CA ALA A 88 4.50 -0.47 10.52
C ALA A 88 3.77 0.74 9.93
N LYS A 89 2.64 0.53 9.25
CA LYS A 89 1.81 1.60 8.66
C LYS A 89 1.06 2.41 9.71
N VAL A 90 0.50 1.76 10.73
CA VAL A 90 -0.19 2.44 11.86
C VAL A 90 0.72 3.48 12.49
N LYS A 91 2.00 3.13 12.71
CA LYS A 91 3.00 4.04 13.25
C LYS A 91 3.20 5.27 12.35
N VAL A 92 3.41 5.06 11.06
CA VAL A 92 3.60 6.16 10.09
C VAL A 92 2.34 7.03 9.98
N GLN A 93 1.16 6.43 9.96
CA GLN A 93 -0.11 7.16 9.98
C GLN A 93 -0.25 8.05 11.21
N LYS A 94 0.18 7.57 12.39
CA LYS A 94 0.20 8.37 13.63
C LYS A 94 1.18 9.53 13.55
N GLU A 95 2.41 9.28 13.10
CA GLU A 95 3.44 10.32 12.98
C GLU A 95 2.99 11.44 12.05
N ARG A 96 2.39 11.11 10.91
CA ARG A 96 1.83 12.09 9.96
C ARG A 96 0.73 12.95 10.58
N ARG A 97 -0.12 12.37 11.43
CA ARG A 97 -1.23 13.09 12.09
C ARG A 97 -0.82 13.78 13.40
N GLY A 98 0.18 13.26 14.09
CA GLY A 98 0.72 13.84 15.32
C GLY A 98 1.42 15.18 15.12
N SER A 99 1.99 15.41 13.93
CA SER A 99 2.66 16.67 13.56
C SER A 99 1.70 17.78 13.10
N MET A 100 0.40 17.48 12.93
CA MET A 100 -0.58 18.45 12.46
C MET A 100 -1.20 19.27 13.59
N PRO A 101 -1.49 20.57 13.36
CA PRO A 101 -2.15 21.39 14.37
C PRO A 101 -3.52 20.78 14.72
N SER A 102 -3.83 20.77 16.02
CA SER A 102 -5.14 20.31 16.50
C SER A 102 -6.27 21.06 15.79
N PRO A 103 -7.34 20.37 15.33
CA PRO A 103 -8.53 21.02 14.75
C PRO A 103 -9.13 22.11 15.64
N GLN A 104 -8.89 22.05 16.95
CA GLN A 104 -9.32 23.07 17.93
C GLN A 104 -8.68 24.45 17.73
N ARG A 105 -7.56 24.56 16.98
CA ARG A 105 -6.93 25.86 16.67
C ARG A 105 -7.52 26.54 15.42
N ALA A 106 -8.16 25.80 14.52
CA ALA A 106 -8.71 26.33 13.28
C ALA A 106 -10.13 26.90 13.45
N LEU A 107 -10.86 26.47 14.46
CA LEU A 107 -12.20 26.95 14.76
C LEU A 107 -12.22 27.44 16.21
N LYS A 108 -12.13 28.77 16.43
CA LYS A 108 -12.48 29.35 17.74
C LYS A 108 -13.96 29.02 18.01
N PRO A 109 -14.28 28.21 19.02
CA PRO A 109 -15.68 27.96 19.35
C PRO A 109 -16.30 29.24 19.88
N PRO A 110 -17.60 29.50 19.65
CA PRO A 110 -18.33 30.42 20.45
C PRO A 110 -18.30 29.95 21.92
N SER A 111 -18.19 30.88 22.83
CA SER A 111 -17.76 30.73 24.23
C SER A 111 -18.71 29.99 25.20
N SER A 112 -19.66 29.20 24.72
CA SER A 112 -20.69 28.62 25.61
C SER A 112 -21.25 27.21 25.33
N ALA A 113 -20.58 26.37 24.49
CA ALA A 113 -21.13 25.05 24.17
C ALA A 113 -20.11 23.91 24.41
N THR A 114 -20.12 23.36 25.62
CA THR A 114 -19.16 22.32 26.06
C THR A 114 -19.59 20.87 25.80
N HIS A 115 -20.79 20.56 25.35
CA HIS A 115 -21.29 19.16 25.35
C HIS A 115 -22.01 18.61 24.09
N ALA A 116 -22.14 19.39 23.00
CA ALA A 116 -22.82 18.88 21.79
C ALA A 116 -21.97 19.03 20.52
N ARG A 117 -20.79 18.35 20.47
CA ARG A 117 -19.81 18.58 19.39
C ARG A 117 -19.83 17.57 18.25
N TYR A 118 -20.81 16.69 18.16
CA TYR A 118 -20.69 15.59 17.22
C TYR A 118 -21.99 15.36 16.45
N ASN A 119 -22.12 16.01 15.35
CA ASN A 119 -22.82 15.77 14.10
C ASN A 119 -23.51 16.99 13.48
N TYR A 120 -24.01 17.94 14.27
CA TYR A 120 -24.67 19.15 13.76
C TYR A 120 -24.26 20.33 14.62
N ASP A 121 -24.08 21.51 14.02
CA ASP A 121 -24.10 22.75 14.77
C ASP A 121 -25.51 23.05 15.27
N TYR A 122 -25.68 24.08 16.08
CA TYR A 122 -26.97 24.47 16.69
C TYR A 122 -28.07 24.76 15.66
N GLU A 123 -27.74 24.86 14.36
CA GLU A 123 -28.69 25.17 13.27
C GLU A 123 -28.86 23.96 12.31
N GLY A 124 -28.31 22.78 12.63
CA GLY A 124 -28.40 21.60 11.79
C GLY A 124 -27.40 21.58 10.61
N ALA A 125 -26.42 22.48 10.62
CA ALA A 125 -25.35 22.47 9.63
C ALA A 125 -24.35 21.35 9.92
N GLU A 126 -23.91 20.64 8.87
CA GLU A 126 -22.97 19.54 8.96
C GLU A 126 -21.58 20.05 9.34
N ILE A 127 -20.98 19.50 10.40
CA ILE A 127 -19.63 19.85 10.84
C ILE A 127 -18.63 19.49 9.73
N PRO A 128 -17.75 20.43 9.32
CA PRO A 128 -16.77 20.16 8.30
C PRO A 128 -15.86 18.99 8.67
N LEU A 129 -15.65 18.06 7.73
CA LEU A 129 -14.69 16.97 7.82
C LEU A 129 -13.30 17.50 7.49
N MET A 130 -12.30 17.12 8.28
CA MET A 130 -10.90 17.45 8.02
C MET A 130 -10.23 16.33 7.22
N ARG A 131 -9.25 16.68 6.39
CA ARG A 131 -8.51 15.71 5.57
C ARG A 131 -7.90 14.58 6.41
N GLU A 132 -7.48 14.90 7.61
CA GLU A 132 -6.85 13.97 8.56
C GLU A 132 -7.83 12.94 9.13
N GLU A 133 -9.14 13.23 9.07
CA GLU A 133 -10.22 12.33 9.54
C GLU A 133 -10.55 11.23 8.52
N VAL A 134 -10.01 11.31 7.30
CA VAL A 134 -10.13 10.25 6.29
C VAL A 134 -9.12 9.15 6.62
N VAL A 135 -9.56 8.15 7.36
CA VAL A 135 -8.73 7.06 7.88
C VAL A 135 -9.47 5.75 7.70
N ALA A 136 -8.72 4.67 7.44
CA ALA A 136 -9.28 3.32 7.47
C ALA A 136 -10.02 3.07 8.80
N GLY A 137 -11.21 2.50 8.72
CA GLY A 137 -12.08 2.29 9.87
C GLY A 137 -12.85 3.52 10.36
N SER A 138 -12.87 4.63 9.60
CA SER A 138 -13.74 5.76 9.87
C SER A 138 -15.14 5.56 9.30
N GLU A 139 -16.18 6.05 10.00
CA GLU A 139 -17.56 6.03 9.47
C GLU A 139 -17.70 6.76 8.13
N PHE A 140 -16.86 7.75 7.87
CA PHE A 140 -16.85 8.47 6.60
C PHE A 140 -16.51 7.55 5.42
N LEU A 141 -15.46 6.71 5.53
CA LEU A 141 -15.09 5.77 4.46
C LEU A 141 -16.16 4.70 4.27
N LEU A 142 -16.76 4.22 5.35
CA LEU A 142 -17.89 3.30 5.28
C LEU A 142 -19.08 3.93 4.56
N ALA A 143 -19.40 5.19 4.85
CA ALA A 143 -20.47 5.92 4.15
C ALA A 143 -20.16 6.16 2.65
N CYS A 144 -18.88 6.34 2.29
CA CYS A 144 -18.46 6.40 0.90
C CYS A 144 -18.68 5.05 0.19
N GLU A 145 -18.30 3.95 0.85
CA GLU A 145 -18.52 2.60 0.35
C GLU A 145 -20.00 2.33 0.10
N ASP A 146 -20.85 2.60 1.08
CA ASP A 146 -22.31 2.43 0.96
C ASP A 146 -22.93 3.26 -0.16
N ALA A 147 -22.47 4.49 -0.33
CA ALA A 147 -22.93 5.36 -1.41
C ALA A 147 -22.54 4.83 -2.79
N LEU A 148 -21.29 4.33 -2.93
CA LEU A 148 -20.82 3.73 -4.17
C LEU A 148 -21.51 2.40 -4.46
N ARG A 149 -21.73 1.57 -3.46
CA ARG A 149 -22.50 0.33 -3.57
C ARG A 149 -23.89 0.58 -4.14
N LYS A 150 -24.63 1.54 -3.59
CA LYS A 150 -25.97 1.94 -4.07
C LYS A 150 -25.98 2.46 -5.50
N VAL A 151 -24.88 3.03 -5.95
CA VAL A 151 -24.78 3.66 -7.28
C VAL A 151 -24.28 2.68 -8.34
N LEU A 152 -23.39 1.77 -7.97
CA LEU A 152 -22.69 0.89 -8.92
C LEU A 152 -23.27 -0.51 -8.99
N VAL A 153 -23.93 -0.97 -7.93
CA VAL A 153 -24.60 -2.26 -7.90
C VAL A 153 -26.11 -2.03 -8.03
N PRO A 154 -26.67 -2.24 -9.24
CA PRO A 154 -28.09 -2.01 -9.48
C PRO A 154 -28.94 -2.96 -8.62
N SER A 155 -30.07 -2.47 -8.13
CA SER A 155 -31.11 -3.32 -7.54
C SER A 155 -31.76 -4.18 -8.62
N ASP A 156 -32.43 -5.27 -8.20
CA ASP A 156 -33.12 -6.15 -9.17
C ASP A 156 -34.04 -5.35 -10.10
N GLY A 157 -33.79 -5.45 -11.40
CA GLY A 157 -34.55 -4.77 -12.45
C GLY A 157 -34.07 -3.34 -12.82
N GLU A 158 -33.06 -2.81 -12.15
CA GLU A 158 -32.42 -1.54 -12.51
C GLU A 158 -31.29 -1.75 -13.53
N ARG A 159 -31.08 -0.76 -14.39
CA ARG A 159 -29.94 -0.79 -15.33
C ARG A 159 -28.63 -0.48 -14.62
N ALA A 160 -27.55 -1.13 -15.08
CA ALA A 160 -26.21 -0.78 -14.68
C ALA A 160 -25.91 0.71 -14.95
N PRO A 161 -25.09 1.37 -14.12
CA PRO A 161 -24.74 2.77 -14.34
C PRO A 161 -24.02 2.97 -15.68
N ALA A 162 -24.14 4.17 -16.23
CA ALA A 162 -23.52 4.51 -17.51
C ALA A 162 -22.00 4.21 -17.50
N GLY A 163 -21.55 3.44 -18.49
CA GLY A 163 -20.16 3.02 -18.63
C GLY A 163 -19.81 1.68 -17.98
N VAL A 164 -20.77 1.03 -17.29
CA VAL A 164 -20.61 -0.34 -16.77
C VAL A 164 -21.54 -1.25 -17.56
N PRO A 165 -21.02 -2.22 -18.33
CA PRO A 165 -21.85 -3.22 -19.02
C PRO A 165 -22.61 -4.11 -18.05
N ASP A 166 -23.78 -4.62 -18.45
CA ASP A 166 -24.63 -5.49 -17.62
C ASP A 166 -23.93 -6.80 -17.19
N ASN A 167 -22.97 -7.26 -17.99
CA ASN A 167 -22.16 -8.46 -17.73
C ASN A 167 -20.85 -8.16 -16.99
N CYS A 168 -20.58 -6.91 -16.62
CA CYS A 168 -19.39 -6.52 -15.88
C CYS A 168 -19.54 -6.86 -14.40
N ALA A 169 -18.61 -7.60 -13.83
CA ALA A 169 -18.59 -7.89 -12.41
C ALA A 169 -18.21 -6.65 -11.61
N VAL A 170 -19.01 -6.25 -10.61
CA VAL A 170 -18.69 -5.16 -9.69
C VAL A 170 -18.23 -5.75 -8.36
N ILE A 171 -16.99 -5.45 -7.98
CA ILE A 171 -16.35 -5.94 -6.75
C ILE A 171 -16.02 -4.75 -5.87
N ILE A 172 -16.46 -4.78 -4.61
CA ILE A 172 -16.12 -3.76 -3.62
C ILE A 172 -15.44 -4.46 -2.43
N SER A 173 -14.14 -4.22 -2.27
CA SER A 173 -13.38 -4.61 -1.09
C SER A 173 -13.39 -3.45 -0.11
N GLY A 174 -14.19 -3.56 0.93
CA GLY A 174 -14.51 -2.49 1.86
C GLY A 174 -13.48 -2.28 2.96
N CYS A 175 -13.77 -1.30 3.82
CA CYS A 175 -12.93 -0.99 4.98
C CYS A 175 -12.86 -2.13 6.01
N GLU A 176 -13.83 -3.04 6.02
CA GLU A 176 -13.88 -4.19 6.93
C GLU A 176 -12.89 -5.29 6.53
N ASP A 177 -12.50 -5.34 5.25
CA ASP A 177 -11.53 -6.30 4.76
C ASP A 177 -10.12 -5.90 5.17
N ALA A 178 -9.37 -6.85 5.71
CA ALA A 178 -8.00 -6.62 6.19
C ALA A 178 -7.04 -6.26 5.04
N GLY A 179 -6.11 -5.36 5.29
CA GLY A 179 -5.03 -4.97 4.38
C GLY A 179 -5.20 -3.59 3.78
N GLU A 180 -4.07 -3.07 3.31
CA GLU A 180 -3.99 -1.80 2.59
C GLU A 180 -4.46 -1.96 1.13
N GLY A 181 -4.91 -0.88 0.51
CA GLY A 181 -5.46 -0.90 -0.85
C GLY A 181 -4.54 -1.55 -1.88
N GLU A 182 -3.24 -1.20 -1.87
CA GLU A 182 -2.27 -1.76 -2.79
C GLU A 182 -2.07 -3.27 -2.63
N ILE A 183 -2.13 -3.79 -1.39
CA ILE A 183 -1.99 -5.23 -1.12
C ILE A 183 -3.26 -5.98 -1.55
N LYS A 184 -4.43 -5.41 -1.32
CA LYS A 184 -5.70 -5.95 -1.82
C LYS A 184 -5.77 -5.96 -3.35
N ILE A 185 -5.33 -4.88 -4.01
CA ILE A 185 -5.21 -4.81 -5.47
C ILE A 185 -4.26 -5.90 -5.98
N SER A 186 -3.13 -6.12 -5.31
CA SER A 186 -2.22 -7.22 -5.64
C SER A 186 -2.92 -8.58 -5.57
N SER A 187 -3.69 -8.83 -4.50
CA SER A 187 -4.47 -10.06 -4.34
C SER A 187 -5.44 -10.28 -5.50
N ILE A 188 -6.20 -9.23 -5.84
CA ILE A 188 -7.19 -9.28 -6.92
C ILE A 188 -6.53 -9.55 -8.28
N LEU A 189 -5.49 -8.82 -8.62
CA LEU A 189 -4.77 -9.00 -9.88
C LEU A 189 -4.22 -10.42 -10.05
N ARG A 190 -3.71 -10.99 -8.97
CA ARG A 190 -3.23 -12.38 -8.97
C ARG A 190 -4.36 -13.36 -9.19
N ALA A 191 -5.46 -13.16 -8.53
CA ALA A 191 -6.62 -14.02 -8.65
C ALA A 191 -7.23 -13.96 -10.06
N LEU A 192 -7.36 -12.76 -10.64
CA LEU A 192 -7.78 -12.58 -12.03
C LEU A 192 -6.85 -13.33 -13.00
N TRP A 193 -5.54 -13.20 -12.81
CA TRP A 193 -4.58 -13.90 -13.65
C TRP A 193 -4.65 -15.42 -13.51
N LEU A 194 -4.80 -15.95 -12.30
CA LEU A 194 -4.96 -17.38 -12.08
C LEU A 194 -6.25 -17.92 -12.74
N GLU A 195 -7.34 -17.16 -12.65
CA GLU A 195 -8.60 -17.52 -13.31
C GLU A 195 -8.45 -17.58 -14.83
N GLN A 196 -7.80 -16.60 -15.44
CA GLN A 196 -7.52 -16.59 -16.87
C GLN A 196 -6.64 -17.78 -17.29
N ARG A 197 -5.55 -18.02 -16.55
CA ARG A 197 -4.65 -19.15 -16.84
C ARG A 197 -5.35 -20.50 -16.83
N CYS A 198 -6.39 -20.65 -16.02
CA CYS A 198 -7.18 -21.89 -15.98
C CYS A 198 -8.16 -22.02 -17.17
N LYS A 199 -8.56 -20.89 -17.76
CA LYS A 199 -9.62 -20.86 -18.79
C LYS A 199 -9.08 -20.70 -20.21
N GLU A 200 -7.93 -20.04 -20.39
CA GLU A 200 -7.44 -19.58 -21.70
C GLU A 200 -5.97 -19.92 -21.92
N ALA A 201 -5.63 -20.24 -23.18
CA ALA A 201 -4.24 -20.46 -23.59
C ALA A 201 -3.37 -19.20 -23.57
N TYR A 202 -4.00 -18.00 -23.51
CA TYR A 202 -3.35 -16.68 -23.58
C TYR A 202 -3.66 -15.83 -22.34
N ALA A 203 -3.33 -16.34 -21.16
CA ALA A 203 -3.44 -15.56 -19.93
C ALA A 203 -2.49 -14.34 -19.98
N GLY A 204 -3.00 -13.17 -19.57
CA GLY A 204 -2.22 -11.94 -19.49
C GLY A 204 -2.40 -10.94 -20.63
N GLU A 205 -3.28 -11.21 -21.58
CA GLU A 205 -3.63 -10.27 -22.66
C GLU A 205 -4.64 -9.18 -22.25
N ASP A 206 -5.33 -9.37 -21.13
CA ASP A 206 -6.31 -8.41 -20.63
C ASP A 206 -5.68 -7.05 -20.30
N VAL A 207 -6.44 -6.00 -20.63
CA VAL A 207 -6.09 -4.61 -20.33
C VAL A 207 -6.46 -4.29 -18.89
N ILE A 208 -5.43 -4.11 -18.07
CA ILE A 208 -5.56 -3.73 -16.66
C ILE A 208 -5.37 -2.22 -16.52
N VAL A 209 -6.37 -1.55 -15.96
CA VAL A 209 -6.30 -0.14 -15.61
C VAL A 209 -6.47 0.00 -14.10
N VAL A 210 -5.48 0.58 -13.42
CA VAL A 210 -5.51 0.86 -11.99
C VAL A 210 -5.53 2.36 -11.77
N VAL A 211 -6.60 2.86 -11.15
CA VAL A 211 -6.75 4.26 -10.76
C VAL A 211 -6.11 4.46 -9.40
N GLY A 212 -5.02 5.20 -9.38
CA GLY A 212 -4.26 5.52 -8.19
C GLY A 212 -2.93 6.19 -8.56
N ASN A 213 -2.37 6.96 -7.67
CA ASN A 213 -1.13 7.71 -7.90
C ASN A 213 -0.03 7.37 -6.88
N ASP A 214 -0.16 6.28 -6.13
CA ASP A 214 0.91 5.79 -5.26
C ASP A 214 1.91 4.93 -6.05
N SER A 215 3.20 5.11 -5.78
CA SER A 215 4.26 4.33 -6.41
C SER A 215 4.24 2.85 -6.01
N ASP A 216 3.60 2.50 -4.90
CA ASP A 216 3.47 1.11 -4.46
C ASP A 216 2.56 0.32 -5.41
N LEU A 217 1.56 0.96 -6.03
CA LEU A 217 0.76 0.37 -7.10
C LEU A 217 1.59 0.05 -8.35
N ALA A 218 2.61 0.87 -8.67
CA ALA A 218 3.54 0.55 -9.74
C ALA A 218 4.38 -0.68 -9.41
N LEU A 219 4.83 -0.83 -8.15
CA LEU A 219 5.54 -2.04 -7.72
C LEU A 219 4.66 -3.28 -7.79
N VAL A 220 3.38 -3.16 -7.41
CA VAL A 220 2.38 -4.23 -7.56
C VAL A 220 2.27 -4.66 -9.02
N GLY A 221 2.08 -3.72 -9.94
CA GLY A 221 2.00 -4.01 -11.37
C GLY A 221 3.28 -4.62 -11.93
N ILE A 222 4.45 -4.19 -11.44
CA ILE A 222 5.73 -4.77 -11.86
C ILE A 222 5.92 -6.18 -11.29
N ALA A 223 5.61 -6.41 -10.01
CA ALA A 223 5.92 -7.68 -9.35
C ALA A 223 4.89 -8.78 -9.61
N CYS A 224 3.60 -8.44 -9.51
CA CYS A 224 2.55 -9.44 -9.33
C CYS A 224 1.94 -9.91 -10.63
N THR A 225 1.98 -9.12 -11.70
CA THR A 225 1.20 -9.44 -12.89
C THR A 225 2.07 -9.63 -14.13
N PRO A 226 1.87 -10.70 -14.86
CA PRO A 226 2.46 -10.88 -16.19
C PRO A 226 1.65 -10.19 -17.29
N TYR A 227 0.68 -9.34 -16.94
CA TYR A 227 -0.16 -8.64 -17.92
C TYR A 227 0.67 -7.78 -18.87
N SER A 228 0.42 -7.96 -20.16
CA SER A 228 1.06 -7.21 -21.24
C SER A 228 0.59 -5.77 -21.31
N HIS A 229 -0.59 -5.48 -20.74
CA HIS A 229 -1.26 -4.17 -20.80
C HIS A 229 -1.65 -3.70 -19.40
N TYR A 230 -0.68 -3.16 -18.65
CA TYR A 230 -0.92 -2.60 -17.32
C TYR A 230 -0.70 -1.10 -17.31
N TYR A 231 -1.76 -0.37 -16.99
CA TYR A 231 -1.81 1.09 -16.94
C TYR A 231 -2.16 1.58 -15.54
N MET A 232 -1.51 2.65 -15.11
CA MET A 232 -1.91 3.41 -13.92
C MET A 232 -2.42 4.78 -14.32
N ILE A 233 -3.51 5.22 -13.66
CA ILE A 233 -4.18 6.49 -13.96
C ILE A 233 -4.17 7.36 -12.71
N ASP A 234 -3.64 8.58 -12.81
CA ASP A 234 -3.77 9.56 -11.74
C ASP A 234 -5.24 10.04 -11.68
N PRO A 235 -5.93 9.89 -10.52
CA PRO A 235 -7.33 10.28 -10.41
C PRO A 235 -7.59 11.79 -10.54
N ILE A 236 -6.56 12.64 -10.45
CA ILE A 236 -6.67 14.10 -10.51
C ILE A 236 -6.75 14.58 -11.96
N ASP A 237 -5.76 14.23 -12.77
CA ASP A 237 -5.57 14.77 -14.12
C ASP A 237 -5.62 13.71 -15.22
N CYS A 238 -5.88 12.45 -14.86
CA CYS A 238 -5.87 11.29 -15.76
C CYS A 238 -4.53 11.06 -16.46
N THR A 239 -3.41 11.53 -15.90
CA THR A 239 -2.08 11.15 -16.39
C THR A 239 -1.96 9.64 -16.43
N ILE A 240 -1.52 9.11 -17.56
CA ILE A 240 -1.38 7.67 -17.81
C ILE A 240 0.07 7.27 -17.60
N THR A 241 0.30 6.25 -16.76
CA THR A 241 1.60 5.62 -16.60
C THR A 241 1.55 4.21 -17.15
N VAL A 242 2.37 3.93 -18.17
CA VAL A 242 2.37 2.67 -18.92
C VAL A 242 3.46 1.76 -18.35
N ILE A 243 3.09 0.86 -17.46
CA ILE A 243 4.06 0.03 -16.71
C ILE A 243 4.72 -1.01 -17.61
N HIS A 244 3.98 -1.62 -18.54
CA HIS A 244 4.54 -2.67 -19.41
C HIS A 244 5.62 -2.15 -20.38
N GLU A 245 5.60 -0.87 -20.76
CA GLU A 245 6.67 -0.27 -21.57
C GLU A 245 8.04 -0.25 -20.84
N LEU A 246 8.03 -0.31 -19.51
CA LEU A 246 9.25 -0.44 -18.72
C LEU A 246 10.01 -1.73 -19.07
N TYR A 247 9.30 -2.81 -19.39
CA TYR A 247 9.90 -4.09 -19.73
C TYR A 247 10.63 -4.00 -21.08
N GLU A 248 10.05 -3.33 -22.06
CA GLU A 248 10.67 -3.09 -23.35
C GLU A 248 11.90 -2.17 -23.21
N HIS A 249 11.79 -1.16 -22.33
CA HIS A 249 12.93 -0.31 -22.02
C HIS A 249 14.08 -1.12 -21.39
N TRP A 250 13.80 -2.04 -20.48
CA TRP A 250 14.82 -2.91 -19.91
C TRP A 250 15.41 -3.88 -20.93
N ARG A 251 14.56 -4.46 -21.77
CA ARG A 251 15.00 -5.40 -22.82
C ARG A 251 15.95 -4.74 -23.81
N LYS A 252 15.61 -3.56 -24.31
CA LYS A 252 16.43 -2.78 -25.25
C LYS A 252 17.71 -2.23 -24.62
N GLY A 253 17.68 -1.92 -23.35
CA GLY A 253 18.82 -1.36 -22.61
C GLY A 253 19.76 -2.42 -21.99
N PHE A 254 19.66 -3.67 -22.39
CA PHE A 254 20.52 -4.73 -21.88
C PHE A 254 21.89 -4.72 -22.62
N ALA A 255 22.98 -4.82 -21.86
CA ALA A 255 24.33 -4.51 -22.36
C ALA A 255 24.81 -5.38 -23.55
N ASN A 256 24.35 -6.63 -23.63
CA ASN A 256 24.80 -7.61 -24.63
C ASN A 256 23.68 -8.02 -25.61
N GLY A 257 22.75 -7.12 -25.91
CA GLY A 257 21.63 -7.39 -26.78
C GLY A 257 20.28 -7.30 -26.05
N LEU A 258 19.27 -8.03 -26.51
CA LEU A 258 17.95 -8.02 -25.87
C LEU A 258 17.92 -8.96 -24.67
N LEU A 259 17.38 -8.48 -23.54
CA LEU A 259 17.06 -9.35 -22.40
C LEU A 259 16.07 -10.42 -22.85
N PRO A 260 16.40 -11.72 -22.71
CA PRO A 260 15.47 -12.81 -23.04
C PRO A 260 14.17 -12.72 -22.27
N LEU A 261 13.04 -12.99 -22.93
CA LEU A 261 11.71 -12.95 -22.30
C LEU A 261 11.62 -13.88 -21.09
N GLY A 262 12.21 -15.07 -21.14
CA GLY A 262 12.23 -16.01 -20.03
C GLY A 262 12.97 -15.53 -18.77
N LEU A 263 13.82 -14.49 -18.87
CA LEU A 263 14.48 -13.88 -17.71
C LEU A 263 13.71 -12.67 -17.16
N LEU A 264 12.70 -12.17 -17.88
CA LEU A 264 11.95 -10.99 -17.49
C LEU A 264 11.23 -11.14 -16.14
N PRO A 265 10.59 -12.27 -15.80
CA PRO A 265 9.95 -12.43 -14.49
C PRO A 265 10.89 -12.21 -13.32
N SER A 266 12.05 -12.86 -13.34
CA SER A 266 13.06 -12.69 -12.29
C SER A 266 13.62 -11.26 -12.24
N TYR A 267 13.79 -10.63 -13.40
CA TYR A 267 14.27 -9.27 -13.51
C TYR A 267 13.31 -8.26 -12.89
N ARG A 268 12.00 -8.47 -13.05
CA ARG A 268 10.93 -7.67 -12.44
C ARG A 268 10.95 -7.76 -10.91
N ILE A 269 11.03 -8.98 -10.38
CA ILE A 269 11.06 -9.23 -8.92
C ILE A 269 12.32 -8.63 -8.31
N ASP A 270 13.48 -8.82 -8.93
CA ASP A 270 14.75 -8.27 -8.47
C ASP A 270 14.72 -6.73 -8.47
N PHE A 271 14.10 -6.11 -9.49
CA PHE A 271 13.88 -4.66 -9.51
C PHE A 271 13.04 -4.20 -8.32
N VAL A 272 11.89 -4.85 -8.08
CA VAL A 272 11.01 -4.50 -6.97
C VAL A 272 11.73 -4.63 -5.63
N PHE A 273 12.46 -5.73 -5.41
CA PHE A 273 13.27 -5.91 -4.20
C PHE A 273 14.26 -4.76 -3.99
N LEU A 274 15.02 -4.40 -5.04
CA LEU A 274 15.98 -3.31 -4.95
C LEU A 274 15.33 -1.95 -4.74
N MET A 275 14.15 -1.71 -5.32
CA MET A 275 13.40 -0.47 -5.10
C MET A 275 12.83 -0.40 -3.68
N LEU A 276 12.38 -1.49 -3.10
CA LEU A 276 11.93 -1.55 -1.70
C LEU A 276 13.03 -1.16 -0.71
N LEU A 277 14.31 -1.34 -1.03
CA LEU A 277 15.42 -0.83 -0.21
C LEU A 277 15.46 0.70 -0.11
N SER A 278 14.77 1.43 -1.01
CA SER A 278 14.62 2.89 -0.88
C SER A 278 13.86 3.31 0.37
N GLY A 279 13.06 2.42 0.93
CA GLY A 279 12.06 2.72 1.94
C GLY A 279 10.80 3.32 1.33
N GLY A 280 9.79 3.44 2.14
CA GLY A 280 8.47 3.91 1.75
C GLY A 280 7.58 4.15 2.97
N ASP A 281 6.33 3.76 2.85
CA ASP A 281 5.32 3.98 3.88
C ASP A 281 5.44 3.06 5.10
N TRP A 282 6.24 2.00 5.02
CA TRP A 282 6.39 1.02 6.09
C TRP A 282 7.66 1.20 6.92
N TYR A 283 8.74 1.71 6.31
CA TYR A 283 10.04 1.91 6.96
C TYR A 283 10.92 2.91 6.21
N GLU A 284 11.91 3.46 6.90
CA GLU A 284 12.97 4.26 6.28
C GLU A 284 13.92 3.37 5.49
N GLY A 285 14.30 3.81 4.28
CA GLY A 285 15.27 3.14 3.44
C GLY A 285 16.45 4.02 3.04
N ILE A 286 17.27 3.52 2.10
CA ILE A 286 18.44 4.25 1.59
C ILE A 286 18.07 5.39 0.63
N GLY A 287 16.78 5.63 0.39
CA GLY A 287 16.27 6.66 -0.51
C GLY A 287 16.69 6.42 -1.97
N GLY A 288 16.89 7.46 -2.73
CA GLY A 288 17.22 7.38 -4.17
C GLY A 288 18.51 6.62 -4.53
N ARG A 289 19.26 6.13 -3.55
CA ARG A 289 20.46 5.32 -3.77
C ARG A 289 20.16 3.91 -4.30
N SER A 290 18.94 3.43 -4.14
CA SER A 290 18.49 2.17 -4.75
C SER A 290 18.66 2.14 -6.27
N LYS A 291 18.55 3.30 -6.94
CA LYS A 291 18.85 3.44 -8.39
C LYS A 291 20.29 3.08 -8.75
N LEU A 292 21.24 3.33 -7.84
CA LEU A 292 22.63 2.94 -8.03
C LEU A 292 22.79 1.43 -7.91
N LEU A 293 22.09 0.80 -6.96
CA LEU A 293 22.05 -0.66 -6.82
C LEU A 293 21.43 -1.30 -8.06
N TRP A 294 20.33 -0.74 -8.58
CA TRP A 294 19.70 -1.20 -9.81
C TRP A 294 20.65 -1.09 -11.03
N ARG A 295 21.35 0.02 -11.17
CA ARG A 295 22.36 0.17 -12.22
C ARG A 295 23.45 -0.91 -12.10
N ARG A 296 23.98 -1.12 -10.90
CA ARG A 296 24.99 -2.16 -10.65
C ARG A 296 24.47 -3.56 -10.92
N TYR A 297 23.25 -3.86 -10.52
CA TYR A 297 22.58 -5.12 -10.84
C TYR A 297 22.53 -5.36 -12.36
N ARG A 298 22.13 -4.36 -13.14
CA ARG A 298 22.07 -4.44 -14.59
C ARG A 298 23.45 -4.70 -15.22
N GLU A 299 24.48 -4.03 -14.74
CA GLU A 299 25.86 -4.24 -15.18
C GLU A 299 26.30 -5.70 -14.94
N LEU A 300 26.04 -6.23 -13.75
CA LEU A 300 26.40 -7.61 -13.39
C LEU A 300 25.62 -8.65 -14.20
N ARG A 301 24.33 -8.42 -14.44
CA ARG A 301 23.50 -9.27 -15.29
C ARG A 301 23.91 -9.18 -16.76
N GLY A 302 24.30 -7.99 -17.24
CA GLY A 302 24.67 -7.77 -18.64
C GLY A 302 26.04 -8.30 -19.03
N ASN A 303 27.04 -8.17 -18.16
CA ASN A 303 28.43 -8.33 -18.51
C ASN A 303 29.14 -9.54 -17.86
N GLY A 304 28.43 -10.42 -17.15
CA GLY A 304 29.17 -11.38 -16.36
C GLY A 304 28.44 -12.63 -15.95
N GLY A 305 29.03 -13.34 -14.99
CA GLY A 305 28.60 -14.63 -14.48
C GLY A 305 27.20 -14.66 -13.82
N TYR A 306 26.48 -13.51 -13.77
CA TYR A 306 25.16 -13.39 -13.18
C TYR A 306 24.03 -13.34 -14.22
N PHE A 307 24.29 -13.55 -15.49
CA PHE A 307 23.30 -13.41 -16.57
C PHE A 307 22.01 -14.18 -16.32
N ARG A 308 22.13 -15.45 -15.92
CA ARG A 308 20.98 -16.33 -15.63
C ARG A 308 20.60 -16.39 -14.15
N ARG A 309 21.33 -15.70 -13.27
CA ARG A 309 21.05 -15.68 -11.83
C ARG A 309 20.05 -14.58 -11.51
N SER A 310 19.18 -14.83 -10.56
CA SER A 310 18.29 -13.84 -9.95
C SER A 310 18.69 -13.57 -8.50
N LEU A 311 18.43 -12.35 -8.03
CA LEU A 311 18.62 -12.01 -6.60
C LEU A 311 17.63 -12.75 -5.73
N ILE A 312 16.39 -12.86 -6.21
CA ILE A 312 15.29 -13.55 -5.54
C ILE A 312 14.94 -14.78 -6.35
N HIS A 313 14.93 -15.93 -5.72
CA HIS A 313 14.66 -17.20 -6.37
C HIS A 313 13.86 -18.16 -5.48
N GLY A 314 13.35 -19.23 -6.10
CA GLY A 314 12.58 -20.28 -5.41
C GLY A 314 11.19 -19.84 -4.97
N GLU A 315 10.41 -20.81 -4.55
CA GLU A 315 9.03 -20.61 -4.08
C GLU A 315 8.97 -19.84 -2.74
N ASP A 316 10.01 -19.97 -1.93
CA ASP A 316 10.16 -19.30 -0.64
C ASP A 316 10.75 -17.88 -0.76
N PHE A 317 10.99 -17.41 -1.98
CA PHE A 317 11.63 -16.11 -2.24
C PHE A 317 12.98 -15.95 -1.52
N GLU A 318 13.88 -16.88 -1.75
CA GLU A 318 15.20 -16.87 -1.15
C GLU A 318 16.11 -15.84 -1.84
N VAL A 319 17.04 -15.27 -1.08
CA VAL A 319 18.01 -14.29 -1.60
C VAL A 319 19.30 -14.98 -1.98
N ASP A 320 19.74 -14.80 -3.23
CA ASP A 320 21.10 -15.16 -3.66
C ASP A 320 22.13 -14.21 -3.00
N VAL A 321 22.73 -14.67 -1.92
CA VAL A 321 23.63 -13.87 -1.08
C VAL A 321 24.90 -13.47 -1.82
N GLU A 322 25.42 -14.33 -2.70
CA GLU A 322 26.61 -14.02 -3.48
C GLU A 322 26.32 -12.89 -4.47
N PHE A 323 25.19 -12.98 -5.15
CA PHE A 323 24.77 -11.94 -6.07
C PHE A 323 24.42 -10.64 -5.33
N LEU A 324 23.69 -10.72 -4.20
CA LEU A 324 23.43 -9.57 -3.35
C LEU A 324 24.73 -8.86 -2.94
N ARG A 325 25.73 -9.61 -2.48
CA ARG A 325 27.05 -9.07 -2.12
C ARG A 325 27.72 -8.37 -3.32
N ALA A 326 27.64 -8.96 -4.50
CA ALA A 326 28.19 -8.35 -5.72
C ALA A 326 27.48 -7.04 -6.08
N VAL A 327 26.16 -6.96 -5.92
CA VAL A 327 25.37 -5.73 -6.13
C VAL A 327 25.72 -4.67 -5.09
N MET A 328 25.85 -5.05 -3.81
CA MET A 328 26.19 -4.11 -2.72
C MET A 328 27.65 -3.63 -2.77
N ASN A 329 28.52 -4.36 -3.45
CA ASN A 329 29.95 -4.04 -3.53
C ASN A 329 30.23 -2.97 -4.60
N MET A 330 29.60 -1.81 -4.47
CA MET A 330 29.91 -0.65 -5.31
C MET A 330 31.22 0.00 -4.84
N LYS A 331 32.08 0.32 -5.80
CA LYS A 331 33.29 1.13 -5.54
C LYS A 331 32.89 2.59 -5.32
N ASP A 332 32.20 2.86 -4.23
CA ASP A 332 31.80 4.24 -3.88
C ASP A 332 32.59 4.76 -2.71
N SER A 333 33.20 5.60 -3.11
CA SER A 333 33.40 6.97 -3.17
C SER A 333 33.51 7.65 -1.75
N LEU A 334 32.76 8.59 -1.43
CA LEU A 334 32.93 9.48 -0.27
C LEU A 334 32.43 8.90 1.07
N HIS A 335 31.26 8.23 1.06
CA HIS A 335 30.68 7.67 2.27
C HIS A 335 31.46 6.48 2.84
N HIS A 336 32.05 5.67 1.98
CA HIS A 336 32.91 4.57 2.41
C HIS A 336 34.19 5.11 3.07
N LYS A 337 34.77 6.17 2.49
CA LYS A 337 35.96 6.85 3.06
C LYS A 337 35.65 7.49 4.42
N LEU A 338 34.51 8.18 4.54
CA LEU A 338 34.04 8.78 5.80
C LEU A 338 33.73 7.74 6.89
N HIS A 339 33.07 6.64 6.50
CA HIS A 339 32.79 5.55 7.44
C HIS A 339 34.06 4.84 7.88
N GLN A 340 34.97 4.54 6.98
CA GLN A 340 36.26 3.97 7.33
C GLN A 340 37.13 4.92 8.18
N SER A 341 37.08 6.23 7.94
CA SER A 341 37.80 7.19 8.78
C SER A 341 37.25 7.24 10.21
N LYS A 342 35.92 7.18 10.37
CA LYS A 342 35.28 7.08 11.71
C LYS A 342 35.67 5.79 12.44
N ILE A 343 35.64 4.65 11.74
CA ILE A 343 36.05 3.37 12.32
C ILE A 343 37.53 3.39 12.75
N LYS A 344 38.41 4.01 11.96
CA LYS A 344 39.83 4.12 12.29
C LYS A 344 40.10 4.93 13.55
N GLN A 345 39.22 5.87 13.90
CA GLN A 345 39.38 6.73 15.08
C GLN A 345 38.84 6.12 16.40
N LEU A 346 38.13 4.97 16.30
CA LEU A 346 37.58 4.32 17.49
C LEU A 346 38.55 3.32 18.12
N THR A 347 38.38 3.06 19.43
CA THR A 347 39.01 1.95 20.11
C THR A 347 38.60 0.61 19.50
N VAL A 348 39.38 -0.46 19.70
CA VAL A 348 39.06 -1.80 19.22
C VAL A 348 37.64 -2.24 19.61
N ARG A 349 37.26 -2.00 20.88
CA ARG A 349 35.92 -2.33 21.42
C ARG A 349 34.83 -1.48 20.77
N GLY A 350 35.06 -0.18 20.59
CA GLY A 350 34.14 0.72 19.92
C GLY A 350 33.97 0.40 18.42
N ARG A 351 35.04 -0.04 17.76
CA ARG A 351 34.97 -0.51 16.34
C ARG A 351 34.12 -1.76 16.20
N SER A 352 34.32 -2.74 17.09
CA SER A 352 33.55 -4.00 17.05
C SER A 352 32.04 -3.73 17.28
N SER A 353 31.71 -2.90 18.26
CA SER A 353 30.31 -2.53 18.53
C SER A 353 29.65 -1.75 17.38
N LEU A 354 30.37 -0.80 16.78
CA LEU A 354 29.85 -0.03 15.63
C LEU A 354 29.64 -0.94 14.40
N LEU A 355 30.59 -1.81 14.11
CA LEU A 355 30.48 -2.76 13.01
C LEU A 355 29.31 -3.73 13.20
N GLN A 356 29.10 -4.21 14.42
CA GLN A 356 27.96 -5.08 14.73
C GLN A 356 26.63 -4.33 14.58
N GLY A 357 26.53 -3.09 15.06
CA GLY A 357 25.35 -2.25 14.91
C GLY A 357 25.01 -1.98 13.44
N ASP A 358 26.01 -1.74 12.59
CA ASP A 358 25.82 -1.57 11.15
C ASP A 358 25.32 -2.85 10.48
N VAL A 359 25.85 -4.00 10.87
CA VAL A 359 25.39 -5.31 10.39
C VAL A 359 23.94 -5.54 10.76
N ASP A 360 23.59 -5.35 12.03
CA ASP A 360 22.23 -5.60 12.53
C ASP A 360 21.21 -4.65 11.87
N ASN A 361 21.55 -3.38 11.70
CA ASN A 361 20.73 -2.41 10.97
C ASN A 361 20.58 -2.79 9.49
N GLY A 362 21.65 -3.26 8.85
CA GLY A 362 21.58 -3.71 7.44
C GLY A 362 20.72 -4.97 7.27
N VAL A 363 20.82 -5.92 8.21
CA VAL A 363 19.97 -7.12 8.25
C VAL A 363 18.50 -6.74 8.46
N ASP A 364 18.21 -5.83 9.38
CA ASP A 364 16.87 -5.35 9.68
C ASP A 364 16.21 -4.70 8.44
N LEU A 365 16.96 -3.85 7.70
CA LEU A 365 16.49 -3.26 6.45
C LEU A 365 16.25 -4.30 5.35
N LEU A 366 17.16 -5.25 5.16
CA LEU A 366 16.99 -6.35 4.19
C LEU A 366 15.77 -7.20 4.53
N LYS A 367 15.57 -7.51 5.82
CA LYS A 367 14.39 -8.23 6.30
C LYS A 367 13.11 -7.45 6.04
N GLY A 368 13.15 -6.11 6.18
CA GLY A 368 12.04 -5.21 5.83
C GLY A 368 11.69 -5.28 4.34
N ALA A 369 12.68 -5.21 3.46
CA ALA A 369 12.47 -5.31 2.03
C ALA A 369 11.91 -6.69 1.61
N MET A 370 12.38 -7.77 2.25
CA MET A 370 11.86 -9.13 2.02
C MET A 370 10.43 -9.29 2.52
N TRP A 371 10.09 -8.72 3.68
CA TRP A 371 8.73 -8.71 4.20
C TRP A 371 7.77 -7.98 3.26
N ALA A 372 8.16 -6.78 2.78
CA ALA A 372 7.36 -6.00 1.85
C ALA A 372 7.21 -6.71 0.50
N LEU A 373 8.29 -7.28 -0.04
CA LEU A 373 8.26 -8.05 -1.27
C LEU A 373 7.31 -9.27 -1.16
N LYS A 374 7.41 -10.04 -0.06
CA LYS A 374 6.51 -11.16 0.18
C LYS A 374 5.06 -10.72 0.30
N SER A 375 4.79 -9.62 0.98
CA SER A 375 3.42 -9.08 1.09
C SER A 375 2.84 -8.73 -0.28
N ILE A 376 3.62 -8.06 -1.13
CA ILE A 376 3.24 -7.75 -2.51
C ILE A 376 3.03 -9.04 -3.33
N LEU A 377 3.99 -9.96 -3.32
CA LEU A 377 3.93 -11.17 -4.13
C LEU A 377 2.85 -12.16 -3.65
N LEU A 378 2.54 -12.20 -2.38
CA LEU A 378 1.47 -13.02 -1.82
C LEU A 378 0.09 -12.36 -1.89
N GLY A 379 0.01 -11.06 -2.19
CA GLY A 379 -1.24 -10.30 -2.18
C GLY A 379 -1.90 -10.24 -0.80
N ARG A 380 -1.12 -10.39 0.26
CA ARG A 380 -1.57 -10.28 1.66
C ARG A 380 -0.43 -9.82 2.53
N CYS A 381 -0.72 -9.10 3.59
CA CYS A 381 0.32 -8.77 4.56
C CYS A 381 0.93 -10.06 5.14
N PHE A 382 2.24 -10.21 5.02
CA PHE A 382 2.93 -11.42 5.43
C PHE A 382 3.00 -11.57 6.96
N ASP A 383 3.17 -10.44 7.66
CA ASP A 383 3.17 -10.37 9.12
C ASP A 383 2.70 -8.98 9.57
N TYR A 384 1.58 -8.92 10.28
CA TYR A 384 0.97 -7.66 10.71
C TYR A 384 1.70 -6.99 11.89
N ASP A 385 2.50 -7.72 12.68
CA ASP A 385 3.32 -7.13 13.77
C ASP A 385 4.75 -6.79 13.34
N PHE A 386 5.08 -7.02 12.07
CA PHE A 386 6.42 -6.76 11.54
C PHE A 386 6.81 -5.28 11.64
N ARG A 387 8.06 -5.03 12.01
CA ARG A 387 8.64 -3.68 12.17
C ARG A 387 10.09 -3.66 11.76
N VAL A 388 10.49 -2.55 11.16
CA VAL A 388 11.88 -2.19 10.95
C VAL A 388 12.28 -1.15 11.99
N PHE A 389 13.36 -1.38 12.70
CA PHE A 389 13.86 -0.51 13.76
C PHE A 389 14.98 0.41 13.29
N THR A 390 15.60 0.09 12.18
CA THR A 390 16.71 0.85 11.61
C THR A 390 16.29 2.26 11.26
N LYS A 391 17.04 3.24 11.74
CA LYS A 391 16.88 4.65 11.40
C LYS A 391 18.04 5.10 10.53
N LYS A 392 17.73 5.96 9.53
CA LYS A 392 18.72 6.53 8.61
C LYS A 392 19.63 5.47 7.98
N PRO A 393 19.07 4.43 7.33
CA PRO A 393 19.87 3.36 6.77
C PRO A 393 20.81 3.85 5.67
N THR A 394 21.91 3.12 5.49
CA THR A 394 22.93 3.45 4.50
C THR A 394 23.29 2.23 3.64
N VAL A 395 23.82 2.48 2.45
CA VAL A 395 24.38 1.39 1.60
C VAL A 395 25.54 0.65 2.31
N GLY A 396 26.28 1.36 3.19
CA GLY A 396 27.33 0.75 4.01
C GLY A 396 26.81 -0.33 4.97
N MET A 397 25.65 -0.10 5.60
CA MET A 397 24.98 -1.09 6.45
C MET A 397 24.51 -2.31 5.66
N LEU A 398 23.91 -2.11 4.48
CA LEU A 398 23.52 -3.21 3.59
C LEU A 398 24.72 -4.06 3.16
N ARG A 399 25.83 -3.41 2.84
CA ARG A 399 27.08 -4.09 2.49
C ARG A 399 27.60 -4.90 3.67
N ALA A 400 27.69 -4.30 4.88
CA ALA A 400 28.13 -4.99 6.07
C ALA A 400 27.26 -6.22 6.37
N ALA A 401 25.93 -6.09 6.20
CA ALA A 401 25.01 -7.21 6.34
C ALA A 401 25.24 -8.31 5.30
N SER A 402 25.48 -7.95 4.02
CA SER A 402 25.70 -8.94 2.95
C SER A 402 26.97 -9.76 3.11
N ASP A 403 27.94 -9.28 3.88
CA ASP A 403 29.19 -9.97 4.17
C ASP A 403 29.09 -11.00 5.33
N VAL A 404 27.96 -11.03 6.04
CA VAL A 404 27.76 -11.97 7.16
C VAL A 404 27.47 -13.37 6.65
N LYS A 405 28.07 -14.37 7.31
CA LYS A 405 27.73 -15.78 7.07
C LYS A 405 26.26 -16.02 7.39
N ARG A 406 25.57 -16.81 6.53
CA ARG A 406 24.13 -17.16 6.68
C ARG A 406 23.21 -15.94 6.74
N VAL A 407 23.54 -14.84 6.08
CA VAL A 407 22.66 -13.68 6.03
C VAL A 407 21.29 -14.02 5.43
N ALA A 408 21.19 -14.95 4.50
CA ALA A 408 19.92 -15.39 3.92
C ALA A 408 18.92 -15.89 4.98
N GLU A 409 19.41 -16.67 5.94
CA GLU A 409 18.59 -17.15 7.06
C GLU A 409 18.15 -15.99 7.97
N ARG A 410 19.04 -15.03 8.22
CA ARG A 410 18.75 -13.87 9.08
C ARG A 410 17.76 -12.86 8.48
N ILE A 411 17.76 -12.72 7.16
CA ILE A 411 16.85 -11.80 6.46
C ILE A 411 15.51 -12.42 6.07
N ARG A 412 15.36 -13.73 6.27
CA ARG A 412 14.10 -14.43 6.03
C ARG A 412 13.05 -13.93 7.05
N PRO A 413 11.98 -13.26 6.61
CA PRO A 413 10.93 -12.86 7.54
C PRO A 413 10.13 -14.09 7.98
N GLU A 414 9.82 -14.13 9.26
CA GLU A 414 8.90 -15.10 9.85
C GLU A 414 7.55 -14.44 10.06
N SER A 415 6.46 -15.16 9.86
CA SER A 415 5.13 -14.67 10.14
C SER A 415 4.76 -15.02 11.59
N THR A 416 4.70 -14.00 12.44
CA THR A 416 4.29 -14.12 13.85
C THR A 416 2.83 -13.69 14.05
N ALA A 417 2.32 -12.80 13.21
CA ALA A 417 0.97 -12.27 13.26
C ALA A 417 0.34 -12.30 11.84
N PRO A 418 -0.28 -13.43 11.44
CA PRO A 418 -0.93 -13.54 10.12
C PRO A 418 -2.19 -12.68 10.00
N LEU A 419 -2.70 -12.16 11.12
CA LEU A 419 -3.91 -11.34 11.23
C LEU A 419 -3.57 -9.94 11.73
N PRO A 420 -4.37 -8.91 11.36
CA PRO A 420 -4.22 -7.59 11.93
C PRO A 420 -4.30 -7.59 13.45
N LEU A 421 -3.52 -6.73 14.08
CA LEU A 421 -3.53 -6.55 15.54
C LEU A 421 -4.73 -5.76 16.04
N PHE A 422 -5.35 -5.00 15.15
CA PHE A 422 -6.50 -4.15 15.39
C PHE A 422 -7.58 -4.44 14.36
N SER A 423 -8.84 -4.41 14.78
CA SER A 423 -9.95 -4.23 13.86
C SER A 423 -9.88 -2.85 13.19
N PRO A 424 -10.60 -2.60 12.09
CA PRO A 424 -10.61 -1.28 11.47
C PRO A 424 -10.98 -0.14 12.43
N LEU A 425 -11.98 -0.33 13.30
CA LEU A 425 -12.36 0.66 14.32
C LEU A 425 -11.25 0.86 15.36
N GLU A 426 -10.67 -0.21 15.86
CA GLU A 426 -9.56 -0.15 16.82
C GLU A 426 -8.34 0.56 16.23
N GLN A 427 -8.06 0.33 14.94
CA GLN A 427 -7.00 1.05 14.24
C GLN A 427 -7.32 2.54 14.14
N CYS A 428 -8.56 2.90 13.77
CA CYS A 428 -8.99 4.28 13.73
C CYS A 428 -8.81 4.96 15.10
N LEU A 429 -9.21 4.30 16.18
CA LEU A 429 -9.00 4.76 17.57
C LEU A 429 -7.51 4.93 17.90
N ALA A 430 -6.68 3.95 17.53
CA ALA A 430 -5.23 3.98 17.75
C ALA A 430 -4.55 5.15 17.01
N VAL A 431 -5.01 5.48 15.80
CA VAL A 431 -4.43 6.52 14.94
C VAL A 431 -4.95 7.91 15.30
N MET A 432 -6.28 8.05 15.51
CA MET A 432 -6.96 9.33 15.68
C MET A 432 -7.14 9.74 17.15
N GLY A 433 -7.24 8.75 18.06
CA GLY A 433 -7.57 9.04 19.46
C GLY A 433 -8.82 9.92 19.56
N LYS A 434 -8.79 10.97 20.39
CA LYS A 434 -9.91 11.93 20.56
C LYS A 434 -10.19 12.84 19.35
N ARG A 435 -9.38 12.76 18.30
CA ARG A 435 -9.53 13.58 17.08
C ARG A 435 -10.50 12.96 16.07
N GLY A 436 -10.80 11.66 16.21
CA GLY A 436 -11.72 10.95 15.33
C GLY A 436 -13.19 11.29 15.64
N ARG A 437 -14.05 11.01 14.67
CA ARG A 437 -15.51 11.09 14.83
C ARG A 437 -16.03 9.74 15.25
N TYR A 438 -16.69 9.69 16.36
CA TYR A 438 -17.20 8.47 16.96
C TYR A 438 -18.57 8.70 17.56
N SER A 439 -19.30 7.63 17.84
CA SER A 439 -20.54 7.67 18.61
C SER A 439 -20.33 8.28 20.01
N ALA A 440 -21.42 8.68 20.63
CA ALA A 440 -21.41 9.19 22.01
C ALA A 440 -20.80 8.16 22.99
N GLU A 441 -21.01 6.88 22.74
CA GLU A 441 -20.48 5.79 23.57
C GLU A 441 -18.95 5.68 23.49
N LEU A 442 -18.38 5.69 22.29
CA LEU A 442 -16.91 5.68 22.12
C LEU A 442 -16.26 6.92 22.70
N LEU A 443 -16.89 8.08 22.53
CA LEU A 443 -16.42 9.33 23.13
C LEU A 443 -16.48 9.30 24.66
N ARG A 444 -17.54 8.73 25.24
CA ARG A 444 -17.67 8.49 26.68
C ARG A 444 -16.52 7.60 27.15
N ALA A 445 -16.30 6.46 26.50
CA ALA A 445 -15.23 5.53 26.86
C ALA A 445 -13.84 6.20 26.76
N LEU A 446 -13.55 6.91 25.66
CA LEU A 446 -12.33 7.68 25.47
C LEU A 446 -12.09 8.72 26.57
N THR A 447 -13.15 9.33 27.09
CA THR A 447 -13.06 10.36 28.13
C THR A 447 -12.87 9.74 29.51
N THR A 448 -13.60 8.66 29.79
CA THR A 448 -13.61 8.00 31.11
C THR A 448 -12.35 7.17 31.34
N VAL A 449 -11.98 6.36 30.36
CA VAL A 449 -10.85 5.40 30.50
C VAL A 449 -9.50 6.09 30.36
N SER A 450 -9.46 7.18 29.62
CA SER A 450 -8.21 7.88 29.31
C SER A 450 -8.39 9.40 29.35
N PRO A 451 -8.60 10.02 30.54
CA PRO A 451 -8.77 11.48 30.63
C PRO A 451 -7.59 12.25 29.99
N HIS A 452 -6.37 11.72 30.13
CA HIS A 452 -5.17 12.20 29.44
C HIS A 452 -4.72 11.26 28.29
N GLY A 453 -5.33 10.11 28.11
CA GLY A 453 -4.88 9.03 27.26
C GLY A 453 -5.23 9.23 25.80
N GLY A 454 -6.23 10.05 25.48
CA GLY A 454 -6.52 10.42 24.09
C GLY A 454 -5.35 11.19 23.45
N GLU A 455 -4.60 11.97 24.24
CA GLU A 455 -3.34 12.59 23.82
C GLU A 455 -2.18 11.57 23.86
N ARG A 456 -2.14 10.70 24.87
CA ARG A 456 -1.13 9.63 24.98
C ARG A 456 -1.29 8.57 23.89
N LEU A 457 -2.51 8.21 23.48
CA LEU A 457 -2.74 7.34 22.33
C LEU A 457 -2.10 7.93 21.08
N THR A 458 -2.28 9.23 20.83
CA THR A 458 -1.70 9.89 19.66
C THR A 458 -0.19 10.12 19.76
N GLN A 459 0.38 10.23 20.97
CA GLN A 459 1.81 10.50 21.19
C GLN A 459 2.66 9.25 21.32
N SER A 460 2.10 8.12 21.80
CA SER A 460 2.88 6.90 22.01
C SER A 460 3.23 6.20 20.70
N GLN A 461 4.52 5.87 20.55
CA GLN A 461 5.04 5.02 19.46
C GLN A 461 5.14 3.54 19.86
N SER A 462 4.88 3.21 21.12
CA SER A 462 4.92 1.83 21.62
C SER A 462 3.65 1.09 21.22
N VAL A 463 3.80 0.08 20.39
CA VAL A 463 2.67 -0.77 19.94
C VAL A 463 2.07 -1.56 21.08
N SER A 464 2.90 -2.05 22.01
CA SER A 464 2.41 -2.77 23.19
C SER A 464 1.53 -1.86 24.05
N TYR A 465 1.91 -0.60 24.22
CA TYR A 465 1.11 0.41 24.89
C TYR A 465 -0.19 0.68 24.13
N LEU A 466 -0.13 0.88 22.80
CA LEU A 466 -1.32 1.10 21.98
C LEU A 466 -2.30 -0.06 22.11
N LYS A 467 -1.81 -1.29 22.01
CA LYS A 467 -2.63 -2.50 22.13
C LYS A 467 -3.31 -2.59 23.49
N SER A 468 -2.59 -2.29 24.58
CA SER A 468 -3.17 -2.30 25.94
C SER A 468 -4.20 -1.21 26.13
N GLU A 469 -3.96 0.01 25.63
CA GLU A 469 -4.88 1.14 25.77
C GLU A 469 -6.14 0.96 24.92
N VAL A 470 -5.99 0.51 23.66
CA VAL A 470 -7.15 0.22 22.80
C VAL A 470 -8.00 -0.90 23.41
N ARG A 471 -7.37 -1.98 23.91
CA ARG A 471 -8.08 -3.06 24.59
C ARG A 471 -8.85 -2.53 25.80
N ARG A 472 -8.20 -1.78 26.70
CA ARG A 472 -8.82 -1.19 27.89
C ARG A 472 -10.01 -0.31 27.52
N LEU A 473 -9.89 0.45 26.44
CA LEU A 473 -10.95 1.29 25.92
C LEU A 473 -12.13 0.44 25.43
N MET A 474 -11.85 -0.60 24.64
CA MET A 474 -12.89 -1.49 24.10
C MET A 474 -13.59 -2.33 25.18
N ASP A 475 -12.89 -2.66 26.27
CA ASP A 475 -13.47 -3.34 27.43
C ASP A 475 -14.47 -2.42 28.20
N ALA A 476 -14.30 -1.10 28.09
CA ALA A 476 -15.20 -0.11 28.71
C ALA A 476 -16.36 0.33 27.81
N VAL A 477 -16.41 -0.12 26.55
CA VAL A 477 -17.43 0.22 25.57
C VAL A 477 -18.62 -0.74 25.69
N ASP A 478 -19.81 -0.17 25.80
CA ASP A 478 -21.06 -0.90 25.65
C ASP A 478 -21.35 -1.11 24.15
N ARG A 479 -21.12 -2.34 23.67
CA ARG A 479 -21.21 -2.67 22.23
C ARG A 479 -22.62 -2.49 21.66
N ASP A 480 -23.64 -2.59 22.47
CA ASP A 480 -25.02 -2.42 22.04
C ASP A 480 -25.36 -0.95 21.74
N LYS A 481 -24.57 -0.02 22.30
CA LYS A 481 -24.72 1.43 22.08
C LYS A 481 -23.86 1.96 20.92
N LEU A 482 -23.04 1.11 20.32
CA LEU A 482 -22.31 1.48 19.10
C LEU A 482 -23.26 1.62 17.91
N THR A 483 -22.89 2.46 16.95
CA THR A 483 -23.60 2.52 15.67
C THR A 483 -23.50 1.19 14.92
N ALA A 484 -24.37 0.95 13.95
CA ALA A 484 -24.27 -0.25 13.10
C ALA A 484 -22.95 -0.28 12.33
N GLY A 485 -22.49 0.90 11.84
CA GLY A 485 -21.19 1.04 11.18
C GLY A 485 -20.02 0.71 12.10
N GLU A 486 -20.00 1.26 13.32
CA GLU A 486 -18.95 0.96 14.30
C GLU A 486 -18.92 -0.53 14.67
N ARG A 487 -20.09 -1.17 14.83
CA ARG A 487 -20.15 -2.62 15.07
C ARG A 487 -19.60 -3.44 13.90
N GLY A 488 -19.91 -3.03 12.66
CA GLY A 488 -19.34 -3.66 11.47
C GLY A 488 -17.82 -3.56 11.44
N LEU A 489 -17.28 -2.37 11.72
CA LEU A 489 -15.83 -2.10 11.73
C LEU A 489 -15.06 -2.78 12.89
N LEU A 490 -15.74 -3.37 13.87
CA LEU A 490 -15.13 -4.26 14.86
C LEU A 490 -14.87 -5.67 14.34
N GLN A 491 -15.52 -6.05 13.24
CA GLN A 491 -15.32 -7.35 12.61
C GLN A 491 -14.13 -7.27 11.67
N LEU A 492 -13.20 -8.20 11.82
CA LEU A 492 -12.14 -8.45 10.83
C LEU A 492 -12.69 -9.45 9.85
N ARG A 493 -12.86 -9.04 8.60
CA ARG A 493 -13.11 -9.95 7.50
C ARG A 493 -11.80 -10.26 6.81
N HIS A 494 -11.55 -11.54 6.58
CA HIS A 494 -10.52 -11.95 5.63
C HIS A 494 -11.09 -11.73 4.24
N ALA A 495 -10.40 -10.89 3.48
CA ALA A 495 -10.77 -10.65 2.12
C ALA A 495 -10.48 -11.91 1.28
N ASP A 496 -11.49 -12.70 1.00
CA ASP A 496 -11.51 -13.70 -0.05
C ASP A 496 -12.34 -13.16 -1.21
N ILE A 497 -11.77 -12.86 -2.34
CA ILE A 497 -12.46 -12.21 -3.47
C ILE A 497 -13.12 -13.24 -4.39
N PHE A 498 -12.82 -14.53 -4.22
CA PHE A 498 -13.33 -15.61 -5.07
C PHE A 498 -14.04 -16.66 -4.21
N GLY A 499 -15.31 -16.91 -4.48
CA GLY A 499 -16.10 -17.96 -3.84
C GLY A 499 -15.58 -19.38 -4.13
N GLU A 500 -16.03 -20.40 -3.38
CA GLU A 500 -15.75 -21.80 -3.64
C GLU A 500 -16.06 -22.13 -5.10
N GLY A 501 -15.00 -22.42 -5.90
CA GLY A 501 -15.13 -22.69 -7.32
C GLY A 501 -14.40 -21.70 -8.26
N GLY A 502 -13.75 -20.64 -7.74
CA GLY A 502 -12.87 -19.78 -8.52
C GLY A 502 -13.59 -18.86 -9.52
N VAL A 503 -14.90 -18.64 -9.35
CA VAL A 503 -15.70 -17.74 -10.21
C VAL A 503 -15.90 -16.42 -9.48
N LEU A 504 -15.58 -15.31 -10.15
CA LEU A 504 -15.97 -13.96 -9.73
C LEU A 504 -17.50 -13.94 -9.55
N GLN A 505 -17.96 -13.94 -8.32
CA GLN A 505 -19.39 -13.75 -8.04
C GLN A 505 -19.65 -12.25 -7.88
N GLY A 506 -20.62 -11.74 -8.62
CA GLY A 506 -21.11 -10.37 -8.44
C GLY A 506 -21.54 -10.16 -6.98
N ALA A 507 -20.94 -9.13 -6.34
CA ALA A 507 -21.09 -8.75 -4.94
C ALA A 507 -20.45 -9.70 -3.90
N VAL A 508 -19.21 -9.34 -3.52
CA VAL A 508 -18.59 -9.60 -2.20
C VAL A 508 -18.63 -11.04 -1.70
N THR A 509 -17.71 -11.84 -2.13
CA THR A 509 -17.17 -12.96 -1.35
C THR A 509 -15.71 -13.24 -1.72
N CYS A 510 -14.94 -13.62 -0.77
CA CYS A 510 -13.52 -13.49 -0.70
C CYS A 510 -12.76 -14.84 -0.52
N MET A 511 -11.62 -15.13 -1.14
CA MET A 511 -10.84 -16.38 -0.97
C MET A 511 -9.32 -16.17 -0.90
N SER A 512 -8.63 -17.07 -0.17
CA SER A 512 -7.18 -17.12 -0.06
C SER A 512 -6.55 -18.07 -1.07
N TYR A 513 -5.53 -17.63 -1.81
CA TYR A 513 -4.72 -18.47 -2.70
C TYR A 513 -3.25 -18.48 -2.30
N THR A 514 -2.63 -19.65 -2.37
CA THR A 514 -1.18 -19.80 -2.29
C THR A 514 -0.55 -19.66 -3.67
N TYR A 515 0.48 -18.85 -3.78
CA TYR A 515 1.21 -18.62 -5.03
C TYR A 515 2.49 -19.43 -5.07
N SER A 516 2.72 -20.13 -6.16
CA SER A 516 4.03 -20.61 -6.57
C SER A 516 4.51 -19.75 -7.75
N LEU A 517 5.73 -19.25 -7.71
CA LEU A 517 6.37 -18.72 -8.91
C LEU A 517 6.33 -19.82 -9.98
N PRO A 518 6.00 -19.50 -11.26
CA PRO A 518 6.18 -20.49 -12.31
C PRO A 518 7.63 -20.96 -12.25
N SER A 519 7.81 -22.26 -12.04
CA SER A 519 9.12 -22.90 -12.13
C SER A 519 9.69 -22.51 -13.48
N CYS A 520 10.85 -21.85 -13.49
CA CYS A 520 11.62 -21.65 -14.70
C CYS A 520 12.12 -23.04 -15.15
N SER A 521 11.31 -23.74 -15.95
CA SER A 521 11.76 -24.91 -16.72
C SER A 521 12.51 -24.44 -17.94
#